data_d1135a3d2342da637553e75f73b566c8
#
_entry.id   d1135a3d2342da637553e75f73b566c8
#
_cell.length_a   1.000
_cell.length_b   1.000
_cell.length_c   1.000
_cell.angle_alpha   90.00
_cell.angle_beta   90.00
_cell.angle_gamma   90.00
#
_symmetry.space_group_name_H-M   'P 1'
#
loop_
_entity.id
_entity.type
_entity.pdbx_description
1 polymer ?
#
loop_
_entity_poly.entity_id
_entity_poly.type
_entity_poly.pdbx_seq_one_letter_code
_entity_poly.pdbx_strand_id
1 'polypeptide(L)'
;MVEWRETTWGAEISLEYGKGIRGYADAVGPYRVFGSNGPVGWTNEPLAPGPGVILGRKGAYRGVQFSKEPFFVIDTAYYVVPKSELDMRWLYYSIIHHKLGEIDDGSPIPSTTRAAVYVRDLSVPELAEQEAIASVLGALDDKIELNRRMNETLEAMARAIFKDWFVDFGPTRAKMAMRGEDPQKENVARAPYLAPDIWSLFPDRLDDDGKPEGWGSVFLGDLAEQIAMGPFGSNIKVETFVESGVPIISGSHLRGMRLDDRGYNFVSTEHADRLSRSNVKRGDVIFTHAGSIGQASIIPDTSKYDRYILSQRQFYMRCNLGLISPMYIVHFFHTSEGQHALLANASQVGVPSIARPATYIRSIKICCPPKMLLSAFDTIARCLHLKAGLNLKENSTLTATRDFLLPKLMSGEIRVRDAEKLVEAVA
;
A
#
# COMPACT_ATOMS: atom_id res chain seq x y z
N MET A 1 20.80 18.32 33.20
CA MET A 1 19.99 18.59 32.01
C MET A 1 20.75 19.66 31.24
N VAL A 2 21.02 19.45 29.96
CA VAL A 2 21.53 20.51 29.10
C VAL A 2 20.38 21.50 28.96
N GLU A 3 20.62 22.77 29.21
CA GLU A 3 19.60 23.83 29.16
C GLU A 3 19.40 24.18 27.68
N TRP A 4 18.21 23.87 27.11
CA TRP A 4 17.88 24.23 25.74
C TRP A 4 17.63 25.73 25.63
N ARG A 5 18.00 26.34 24.53
CA ARG A 5 17.82 27.78 24.30
C ARG A 5 16.34 28.07 23.99
N GLU A 6 15.73 28.88 24.86
CA GLU A 6 14.35 29.31 24.66
C GLU A 6 14.28 30.44 23.60
N THR A 7 13.36 30.30 22.64
CA THR A 7 13.18 31.21 21.51
C THR A 7 11.75 31.12 20.98
N THR A 8 11.49 31.68 19.80
CA THR A 8 10.21 31.53 19.11
C THR A 8 10.43 30.99 17.71
N TRP A 9 9.41 30.34 17.15
CA TRP A 9 9.46 29.86 15.76
C TRP A 9 9.81 30.97 14.77
N GLY A 10 9.26 32.18 14.95
CA GLY A 10 9.54 33.30 14.07
C GLY A 10 10.97 33.83 14.15
N ALA A 11 11.69 33.62 15.26
CA ALA A 11 13.10 33.97 15.37
C ALA A 11 13.97 32.94 14.61
N GLU A 12 13.59 31.67 14.60
CA GLU A 12 14.40 30.58 14.11
C GLU A 12 14.16 30.21 12.63
N ILE A 13 12.94 30.42 12.11
CA ILE A 13 12.60 30.01 10.75
C ILE A 13 11.83 31.09 9.96
N SER A 14 11.89 31.00 8.63
CA SER A 14 10.96 31.62 7.71
C SER A 14 10.13 30.54 7.00
N LEU A 15 8.82 30.76 6.91
CA LEU A 15 7.90 29.93 6.12
C LEU A 15 7.73 30.59 4.76
N GLU A 16 8.34 30.04 3.73
CA GLU A 16 8.25 30.57 2.37
C GLU A 16 7.07 29.95 1.61
N TYR A 17 6.38 30.77 0.81
CA TYR A 17 5.27 30.30 0.01
C TYR A 17 5.76 29.44 -1.15
N GLY A 18 5.04 28.37 -1.41
CA GLY A 18 5.15 27.66 -2.67
C GLY A 18 4.69 28.51 -3.87
N LYS A 19 4.96 28.06 -5.07
CA LYS A 19 4.63 28.74 -6.32
C LYS A 19 3.65 27.94 -7.16
N GLY A 20 2.82 28.63 -7.92
CA GLY A 20 1.93 28.00 -8.90
C GLY A 20 2.73 27.31 -10.01
N ILE A 21 2.39 26.08 -10.33
CA ILE A 21 2.91 25.29 -11.44
C ILE A 21 1.76 24.50 -12.09
N ARG A 22 1.82 24.24 -13.39
CA ARG A 22 0.80 23.49 -14.13
C ARG A 22 1.36 22.16 -14.63
N GLY A 23 0.48 21.17 -14.83
CA GLY A 23 0.82 19.90 -15.48
C GLY A 23 1.69 18.95 -14.63
N TYR A 24 1.94 19.26 -13.36
CA TYR A 24 2.80 18.44 -12.48
C TYR A 24 2.24 17.05 -12.16
N ALA A 25 0.92 16.85 -12.25
CA ALA A 25 0.29 15.57 -11.92
C ALA A 25 0.69 14.46 -12.90
N ASP A 26 0.82 14.82 -14.19
CA ASP A 26 1.16 13.91 -15.28
C ASP A 26 2.62 14.05 -15.75
N ALA A 27 3.38 14.98 -15.15
CA ALA A 27 4.75 15.22 -15.53
C ALA A 27 5.69 14.09 -15.04
N VAL A 28 6.74 13.88 -15.82
CA VAL A 28 7.88 13.03 -15.44
C VAL A 28 9.07 13.95 -15.25
N GLY A 29 9.70 13.88 -14.07
CA GLY A 29 10.86 14.72 -13.74
C GLY A 29 11.59 14.19 -12.50
N PRO A 30 12.79 14.70 -12.21
CA PRO A 30 13.59 14.24 -11.07
C PRO A 30 13.11 14.81 -9.73
N TYR A 31 12.36 15.92 -9.71
CA TYR A 31 12.01 16.61 -8.48
C TYR A 31 10.54 16.42 -8.11
N ARG A 32 10.30 16.05 -6.86
CA ARG A 32 8.94 15.92 -6.30
C ARG A 32 8.28 17.29 -6.14
N VAL A 33 7.00 17.34 -6.48
CA VAL A 33 6.11 18.48 -6.20
C VAL A 33 5.26 18.15 -4.99
N PHE A 34 5.25 19.04 -3.99
CA PHE A 34 4.49 18.89 -2.76
C PHE A 34 3.36 19.90 -2.65
N GLY A 35 2.21 19.43 -2.16
CA GLY A 35 1.07 20.25 -1.75
C GLY A 35 0.82 20.16 -0.25
N SER A 36 -0.37 20.61 0.20
CA SER A 36 -0.74 20.64 1.63
C SER A 36 -0.65 19.30 2.34
N ASN A 37 -0.92 18.20 1.65
CA ASN A 37 -1.02 16.87 2.27
C ASN A 37 -0.01 15.86 1.72
N GLY A 38 1.08 16.33 1.15
CA GLY A 38 2.16 15.48 0.64
C GLY A 38 2.45 15.66 -0.84
N PRO A 39 3.13 14.68 -1.47
CA PRO A 39 3.52 14.75 -2.86
C PRO A 39 2.31 14.67 -3.80
N VAL A 40 2.31 15.53 -4.84
CA VAL A 40 1.21 15.67 -5.81
C VAL A 40 1.66 15.50 -7.26
N GLY A 41 2.96 15.33 -7.52
CA GLY A 41 3.49 15.12 -8.87
C GLY A 41 4.99 15.34 -8.96
N TRP A 42 5.45 15.67 -10.19
CA TRP A 42 6.87 15.82 -10.52
C TRP A 42 7.13 17.07 -11.35
N THR A 43 8.38 17.51 -11.39
CA THR A 43 8.85 18.62 -12.22
C THR A 43 10.32 18.48 -12.60
N ASN A 44 10.76 19.21 -13.62
CA ASN A 44 12.15 19.26 -14.05
C ASN A 44 12.97 20.32 -13.30
N GLU A 45 12.32 21.27 -12.62
CA GLU A 45 13.01 22.36 -11.90
C GLU A 45 12.56 22.40 -10.45
N PRO A 46 13.51 22.38 -9.47
CA PRO A 46 13.18 22.50 -8.06
C PRO A 46 12.91 23.96 -7.68
N LEU A 47 12.10 24.19 -6.66
CA LEU A 47 11.89 25.50 -6.05
C LEU A 47 12.87 25.75 -4.90
N ALA A 48 13.22 24.70 -4.18
CA ALA A 48 14.09 24.76 -3.02
C ALA A 48 15.13 23.64 -3.04
N PRO A 49 16.33 23.86 -2.49
CA PRO A 49 17.31 22.80 -2.32
C PRO A 49 16.85 21.82 -1.25
N GLY A 50 17.30 20.57 -1.32
CA GLY A 50 17.20 19.62 -0.24
C GLY A 50 18.45 19.68 0.67
N PRO A 51 18.39 19.11 1.90
CA PRO A 51 17.17 18.67 2.56
C PRO A 51 16.25 19.80 3.00
N GLY A 52 14.94 19.54 3.07
CA GLY A 52 13.99 20.58 3.45
C GLY A 52 12.68 20.05 4.05
N VAL A 53 12.00 20.92 4.78
CA VAL A 53 10.70 20.64 5.40
C VAL A 53 9.60 21.39 4.68
N ILE A 54 8.51 20.69 4.39
CA ILE A 54 7.31 21.22 3.78
C ILE A 54 6.17 21.16 4.82
N LEU A 55 5.49 22.29 5.01
CA LEU A 55 4.36 22.44 5.92
C LEU A 55 3.10 22.80 5.13
N GLY A 56 2.08 21.95 5.23
CA GLY A 56 0.77 22.22 4.62
C GLY A 56 0.15 23.50 5.17
N ARG A 57 -0.42 24.32 4.26
CA ARG A 57 -0.96 25.64 4.60
C ARG A 57 -2.48 25.67 4.63
N LYS A 58 -3.14 25.05 3.65
CA LYS A 58 -4.59 25.12 3.43
C LYS A 58 -5.21 23.73 3.37
N GLY A 59 -6.45 23.62 3.88
CA GLY A 59 -7.26 22.41 3.81
C GLY A 59 -7.42 21.71 5.16
N ALA A 60 -8.34 20.76 5.21
CA ALA A 60 -8.65 19.98 6.43
C ALA A 60 -7.47 19.11 6.88
N TYR A 61 -6.63 18.68 5.95
CA TYR A 61 -5.43 17.87 6.21
C TYR A 61 -4.20 18.67 5.77
N ARG A 62 -3.38 19.08 6.73
CA ARG A 62 -2.15 19.85 6.52
C ARG A 62 -0.98 19.03 7.04
N GLY A 63 -0.39 18.22 6.15
CA GLY A 63 0.73 17.36 6.48
C GLY A 63 2.04 18.12 6.65
N VAL A 64 2.96 17.53 7.40
CA VAL A 64 4.36 17.92 7.45
C VAL A 64 5.17 16.88 6.69
N GLN A 65 6.01 17.31 5.75
CA GLN A 65 6.81 16.42 4.90
C GLN A 65 8.28 16.78 5.00
N PHE A 66 9.14 15.80 4.84
CA PHE A 66 10.57 15.98 4.72
C PHE A 66 11.06 15.49 3.36
N SER A 67 11.85 16.30 2.66
CA SER A 67 12.52 15.91 1.44
C SER A 67 14.03 15.90 1.65
N LYS A 68 14.68 14.80 1.29
CA LYS A 68 16.16 14.71 1.28
C LYS A 68 16.76 15.40 0.05
N GLU A 69 16.02 15.33 -1.06
CA GLU A 69 16.40 15.84 -2.37
C GLU A 69 15.80 17.23 -2.62
N PRO A 70 16.31 17.99 -3.59
CA PRO A 70 15.68 19.23 -4.06
C PRO A 70 14.22 18.98 -4.46
N PHE A 71 13.34 19.95 -4.22
CA PHE A 71 11.89 19.76 -4.35
C PHE A 71 11.18 21.04 -4.81
N PHE A 72 9.93 20.88 -5.22
CA PHE A 72 9.04 21.99 -5.53
C PHE A 72 7.84 21.98 -4.58
N VAL A 73 7.32 23.15 -4.23
CA VAL A 73 6.15 23.33 -3.37
C VAL A 73 5.13 24.20 -4.08
N ILE A 74 3.87 23.73 -4.17
CA ILE A 74 2.79 24.54 -4.72
C ILE A 74 2.23 25.52 -3.68
N ASP A 75 1.45 26.48 -4.12
CA ASP A 75 0.91 27.60 -3.33
C ASP A 75 0.03 27.18 -2.14
N THR A 76 -0.36 25.92 -2.03
CA THR A 76 -1.13 25.39 -0.89
C THR A 76 -0.27 24.97 0.30
N ALA A 77 1.04 25.05 0.21
CA ALA A 77 1.98 24.71 1.28
C ALA A 77 3.11 25.74 1.41
N TYR A 78 3.82 25.66 2.53
CA TYR A 78 5.07 26.38 2.77
C TYR A 78 6.25 25.43 2.65
N TYR A 79 7.43 25.97 2.36
CA TYR A 79 8.69 25.33 2.70
C TYR A 79 9.43 26.16 3.77
N VAL A 80 10.19 25.47 4.60
CA VAL A 80 10.84 26.05 5.77
C VAL A 80 12.27 26.45 5.41
N VAL A 81 12.63 27.69 5.74
CA VAL A 81 13.99 28.21 5.61
C VAL A 81 14.49 28.56 7.01
N PRO A 82 15.55 27.91 7.52
CA PRO A 82 16.13 28.25 8.81
C PRO A 82 16.81 29.63 8.78
N LYS A 83 16.73 30.38 9.87
CA LYS A 83 17.38 31.68 10.08
C LYS A 83 18.66 31.56 10.94
N SER A 84 18.77 30.43 11.65
CA SER A 84 19.93 30.04 12.44
C SER A 84 20.43 28.68 11.98
N GLU A 85 21.51 28.22 12.57
CA GLU A 85 22.04 26.87 12.29
C GLU A 85 21.18 25.81 12.98
N LEU A 86 20.38 25.09 12.16
CA LEU A 86 19.44 24.06 12.61
C LEU A 86 19.57 22.82 11.73
N ASP A 87 19.54 21.63 12.34
CA ASP A 87 19.40 20.40 11.59
C ASP A 87 17.98 20.29 10.99
N MET A 88 17.89 20.12 9.67
CA MET A 88 16.62 20.12 8.95
C MET A 88 15.72 18.93 9.29
N ARG A 89 16.30 17.81 9.69
CA ARG A 89 15.53 16.63 10.08
C ARG A 89 15.00 16.73 11.50
N TRP A 90 15.80 17.31 12.41
CA TRP A 90 15.33 17.70 13.74
C TRP A 90 14.18 18.72 13.63
N LEU A 91 14.35 19.73 12.77
CA LEU A 91 13.32 20.73 12.53
C LEU A 91 12.00 20.12 12.02
N TYR A 92 12.09 19.12 11.14
CA TYR A 92 10.92 18.34 10.71
C TYR A 92 10.20 17.68 11.91
N TYR A 93 10.93 17.00 12.79
CA TYR A 93 10.36 16.37 13.98
C TYR A 93 9.84 17.40 15.00
N SER A 94 10.50 18.53 15.14
CA SER A 94 10.06 19.63 15.99
C SER A 94 8.72 20.21 15.52
N ILE A 95 8.55 20.41 14.22
CA ILE A 95 7.29 20.87 13.60
C ILE A 95 6.14 19.86 13.85
N ILE A 96 6.42 18.56 13.76
CA ILE A 96 5.45 17.51 14.07
C ILE A 96 5.10 17.51 15.57
N HIS A 97 6.10 17.56 16.44
CA HIS A 97 5.91 17.56 17.89
C HIS A 97 5.04 18.75 18.35
N HIS A 98 5.31 19.95 17.83
CA HIS A 98 4.54 21.15 18.14
C HIS A 98 3.23 21.27 17.35
N LYS A 99 2.89 20.26 16.51
CA LYS A 99 1.65 20.18 15.74
C LYS A 99 1.35 21.43 14.90
N LEU A 100 2.40 22.00 14.28
CA LEU A 100 2.22 23.25 13.54
C LEU A 100 1.28 23.10 12.34
N GLY A 101 1.15 21.91 11.75
CA GLY A 101 0.18 21.61 10.69
C GLY A 101 -1.28 21.54 11.16
N GLU A 102 -1.51 21.41 12.48
CA GLU A 102 -2.84 21.34 13.07
C GLU A 102 -3.38 22.71 13.51
N ILE A 103 -2.55 23.78 13.43
CA ILE A 103 -2.97 25.15 13.79
C ILE A 103 -4.12 25.57 12.88
N ASP A 104 -5.26 25.98 13.49
CA ASP A 104 -6.43 26.46 12.79
C ASP A 104 -6.64 27.94 13.10
N ASP A 105 -6.82 28.76 12.05
CA ASP A 105 -7.11 30.20 12.18
C ASP A 105 -8.61 30.51 12.28
N GLY A 106 -9.46 29.46 12.38
CA GLY A 106 -10.92 29.60 12.48
C GLY A 106 -11.61 29.99 11.18
N SER A 107 -10.91 29.97 10.03
CA SER A 107 -11.51 30.23 8.74
C SER A 107 -12.34 29.04 8.23
N PRO A 108 -13.34 29.25 7.33
CA PRO A 108 -14.12 28.17 6.73
C PRO A 108 -13.27 27.09 6.03
N ILE A 109 -12.11 27.47 5.51
CA ILE A 109 -11.08 26.56 5.04
C ILE A 109 -9.94 26.64 6.04
N PRO A 110 -9.76 25.61 6.90
CA PRO A 110 -8.71 25.61 7.91
C PRO A 110 -7.36 25.97 7.31
N SER A 111 -6.63 26.87 7.94
CA SER A 111 -5.32 27.27 7.44
C SER A 111 -4.30 27.55 8.54
N THR A 112 -3.05 27.20 8.27
CA THR A 112 -1.89 27.53 9.10
C THR A 112 -1.31 28.84 8.58
N THR A 113 -1.30 29.89 9.42
CA THR A 113 -0.75 31.20 9.04
C THR A 113 0.65 31.41 9.62
N ARG A 114 1.48 32.21 8.95
CA ARG A 114 2.82 32.58 9.45
C ARG A 114 2.72 33.23 10.83
N ALA A 115 1.78 34.15 11.02
CA ALA A 115 1.61 34.85 12.29
C ALA A 115 1.31 33.87 13.44
N ALA A 116 0.42 32.91 13.23
CA ALA A 116 0.05 31.92 14.24
C ALA A 116 1.20 30.96 14.58
N VAL A 117 2.10 30.69 13.63
CA VAL A 117 3.30 29.88 13.87
C VAL A 117 4.38 30.69 14.60
N TYR A 118 4.68 31.89 14.12
CA TYR A 118 5.87 32.65 14.55
C TYR A 118 5.84 33.10 16.00
N VAL A 119 4.67 33.28 16.59
CA VAL A 119 4.51 33.71 18.00
C VAL A 119 4.66 32.56 19.00
N ARG A 120 4.75 31.33 18.54
CA ARG A 120 4.85 30.16 19.44
C ARG A 120 6.27 29.99 19.93
N ASP A 121 6.38 29.52 21.17
CA ASP A 121 7.66 29.24 21.79
C ASP A 121 8.32 27.98 21.17
N LEU A 122 9.62 27.96 21.18
CA LEU A 122 10.47 26.88 20.72
C LEU A 122 11.70 26.77 21.61
N SER A 123 11.96 25.57 22.13
CA SER A 123 13.19 25.22 22.84
C SER A 123 14.15 24.53 21.87
N VAL A 124 15.34 25.09 21.68
CA VAL A 124 16.31 24.62 20.69
C VAL A 124 17.52 24.04 21.41
N PRO A 125 17.80 22.73 21.26
CA PRO A 125 19.05 22.11 21.76
C PRO A 125 20.26 22.56 20.96
N GLU A 126 21.46 22.27 21.44
CA GLU A 126 22.68 22.44 20.68
C GLU A 126 22.67 21.59 19.40
N LEU A 127 23.36 22.02 18.35
CA LEU A 127 23.32 21.36 17.02
C LEU A 127 23.67 19.87 17.11
N ALA A 128 24.67 19.49 17.88
CA ALA A 128 25.06 18.10 18.07
C ALA A 128 23.92 17.24 18.67
N GLU A 129 23.10 17.80 19.56
CA GLU A 129 21.95 17.11 20.12
C GLU A 129 20.79 17.06 19.11
N GLN A 130 20.58 18.11 18.30
CA GLN A 130 19.63 18.09 17.18
C GLN A 130 19.96 16.96 16.19
N GLU A 131 21.21 16.87 15.75
CA GLU A 131 21.70 15.83 14.85
C GLU A 131 21.53 14.42 15.44
N ALA A 132 21.82 14.26 16.73
CA ALA A 132 21.66 12.99 17.42
C ALA A 132 20.17 12.56 17.51
N ILE A 133 19.26 13.47 17.87
CA ILE A 133 17.81 13.21 17.86
C ILE A 133 17.33 12.87 16.45
N ALA A 134 17.75 13.67 15.47
CA ALA A 134 17.42 13.48 14.05
C ALA A 134 17.92 12.13 13.50
N SER A 135 19.09 11.68 13.94
CA SER A 135 19.66 10.39 13.58
C SER A 135 18.80 9.22 14.07
N VAL A 136 18.40 9.23 15.34
CA VAL A 136 17.60 8.15 15.94
C VAL A 136 16.21 8.06 15.29
N LEU A 137 15.46 9.15 15.29
CA LEU A 137 14.12 9.18 14.69
C LEU A 137 14.17 8.96 13.18
N GLY A 138 15.22 9.49 12.56
CA GLY A 138 15.45 9.36 11.15
C GLY A 138 15.75 7.95 10.69
N ALA A 139 16.51 7.19 11.46
CA ALA A 139 16.77 5.78 11.14
C ALA A 139 15.48 4.95 11.09
N LEU A 140 14.54 5.23 12.00
CA LEU A 140 13.23 4.58 12.02
C LEU A 140 12.41 4.93 10.76
N ASP A 141 12.31 6.21 10.39
CA ASP A 141 11.58 6.65 9.20
C ASP A 141 12.22 6.13 7.91
N ASP A 142 13.56 6.13 7.83
CA ASP A 142 14.30 5.61 6.67
C ASP A 142 14.07 4.10 6.49
N LYS A 143 14.02 3.34 7.58
CA LYS A 143 13.72 1.92 7.53
C LYS A 143 12.26 1.66 7.11
N ILE A 144 11.32 2.45 7.62
CA ILE A 144 9.90 2.39 7.21
C ILE A 144 9.77 2.63 5.70
N GLU A 145 10.44 3.67 5.20
CA GLU A 145 10.40 4.00 3.77
C GLU A 145 11.10 2.94 2.90
N LEU A 146 12.23 2.40 3.37
CA LEU A 146 12.92 1.29 2.69
C LEU A 146 12.01 0.07 2.57
N ASN A 147 11.35 -0.32 3.66
CA ASN A 147 10.41 -1.43 3.66
C ASN A 147 9.21 -1.19 2.73
N ARG A 148 8.70 0.05 2.66
CA ARG A 148 7.64 0.43 1.73
C ARG A 148 8.05 0.23 0.28
N ARG A 149 9.23 0.75 -0.11
CA ARG A 149 9.77 0.58 -1.47
C ARG A 149 10.07 -0.88 -1.79
N MET A 150 10.59 -1.62 -0.82
CA MET A 150 10.80 -3.07 -0.97
C MET A 150 9.47 -3.78 -1.26
N ASN A 151 8.40 -3.45 -0.56
CA ASN A 151 7.08 -4.05 -0.78
C ASN A 151 6.53 -3.74 -2.18
N GLU A 152 6.67 -2.51 -2.67
CA GLU A 152 6.31 -2.15 -4.04
C GLU A 152 7.07 -2.99 -5.07
N THR A 153 8.38 -3.21 -4.83
CA THR A 153 9.21 -4.05 -5.70
C THR A 153 8.79 -5.51 -5.64
N LEU A 154 8.57 -6.08 -4.44
CA LEU A 154 8.14 -7.47 -4.27
C LEU A 154 6.80 -7.75 -4.97
N GLU A 155 5.84 -6.82 -4.84
CA GLU A 155 4.55 -6.92 -5.53
C GLU A 155 4.70 -6.78 -7.05
N ALA A 156 5.55 -5.87 -7.52
CA ALA A 156 5.83 -5.71 -8.94
C ALA A 156 6.49 -6.98 -9.53
N MET A 157 7.42 -7.60 -8.81
CA MET A 157 8.04 -8.87 -9.19
C MET A 157 7.00 -9.99 -9.31
N ALA A 158 6.13 -10.15 -8.32
CA ALA A 158 5.10 -11.19 -8.36
C ALA A 158 4.13 -10.99 -9.55
N ARG A 159 3.73 -9.72 -9.82
CA ARG A 159 2.90 -9.38 -10.99
C ARG A 159 3.63 -9.64 -12.30
N ALA A 160 4.91 -9.30 -12.39
CA ALA A 160 5.71 -9.52 -13.59
C ALA A 160 5.87 -11.01 -13.90
N ILE A 161 6.15 -11.84 -12.91
CA ILE A 161 6.24 -13.30 -13.05
C ILE A 161 4.89 -13.86 -13.49
N PHE A 162 3.79 -13.45 -12.85
CA PHE A 162 2.45 -13.90 -13.24
C PHE A 162 2.14 -13.54 -14.70
N LYS A 163 2.41 -12.29 -15.07
CA LYS A 163 2.18 -11.80 -16.43
C LYS A 163 2.99 -12.58 -17.46
N ASP A 164 4.28 -12.75 -17.21
CA ASP A 164 5.17 -13.48 -18.10
C ASP A 164 4.72 -14.94 -18.29
N TRP A 165 4.38 -15.63 -17.19
CA TRP A 165 4.07 -17.07 -17.24
C TRP A 165 2.67 -17.38 -17.79
N PHE A 166 1.66 -16.56 -17.41
CA PHE A 166 0.25 -16.92 -17.56
C PHE A 166 -0.57 -15.97 -18.45
N VAL A 167 0.00 -14.85 -18.85
CA VAL A 167 -0.63 -13.88 -19.77
C VAL A 167 0.13 -13.78 -21.07
N ASP A 168 1.43 -13.53 -21.00
CA ASP A 168 2.29 -13.39 -22.19
C ASP A 168 2.80 -14.76 -22.70
N PHE A 169 2.74 -15.80 -21.83
CA PHE A 169 3.26 -17.14 -22.11
C PHE A 169 4.75 -17.14 -22.52
N GLY A 170 5.53 -16.26 -21.87
CA GLY A 170 6.93 -15.98 -22.19
C GLY A 170 7.81 -17.23 -22.31
N PRO A 171 7.81 -18.17 -21.33
CA PRO A 171 8.65 -19.37 -21.43
C PRO A 171 8.30 -20.27 -22.62
N THR A 172 7.01 -20.47 -22.94
CA THR A 172 6.56 -21.24 -24.11
C THR A 172 6.98 -20.54 -25.39
N ARG A 173 6.78 -19.21 -25.49
CA ARG A 173 7.21 -18.43 -26.67
C ARG A 173 8.72 -18.44 -26.84
N ALA A 174 9.48 -18.37 -25.74
CA ALA A 174 10.93 -18.46 -25.79
C ALA A 174 11.41 -19.83 -26.34
N LYS A 175 10.75 -20.92 -25.95
CA LYS A 175 11.01 -22.25 -26.53
C LYS A 175 10.71 -22.30 -28.04
N MET A 176 9.60 -21.70 -28.48
CA MET A 176 9.26 -21.57 -29.88
C MET A 176 10.28 -20.72 -30.65
N ALA A 177 10.70 -19.57 -30.07
CA ALA A 177 11.69 -18.69 -30.70
C ALA A 177 13.07 -19.36 -30.85
N MET A 178 13.47 -20.19 -29.88
CA MET A 178 14.71 -21.01 -29.97
C MET A 178 14.68 -21.98 -31.11
N ARG A 179 13.50 -22.43 -31.58
CA ARG A 179 13.32 -23.31 -32.74
C ARG A 179 13.02 -22.55 -34.04
N GLY A 180 12.93 -21.22 -33.98
CA GLY A 180 12.57 -20.41 -35.14
C GLY A 180 11.07 -20.46 -35.51
N GLU A 181 10.22 -20.87 -34.55
CA GLU A 181 8.78 -21.10 -34.78
C GLU A 181 7.88 -19.90 -34.32
N ASP A 182 8.43 -18.86 -33.69
CA ASP A 182 7.66 -17.65 -33.30
C ASP A 182 8.13 -16.42 -34.08
N PRO A 183 7.54 -16.09 -35.22
CA PRO A 183 7.95 -14.95 -36.05
C PRO A 183 7.41 -13.61 -35.57
N GLN A 184 6.53 -13.57 -34.54
CA GLN A 184 5.72 -12.38 -34.27
C GLN A 184 6.27 -11.43 -33.18
N LYS A 185 7.37 -11.74 -32.50
CA LYS A 185 7.91 -10.84 -31.43
C LYS A 185 9.42 -10.66 -31.54
N GLU A 186 9.83 -9.42 -31.84
CA GLU A 186 11.23 -9.00 -31.86
C GLU A 186 11.94 -9.08 -30.50
N ASN A 187 11.20 -9.14 -29.36
CA ASN A 187 11.73 -9.09 -27.99
C ASN A 187 11.50 -10.37 -27.16
N VAL A 188 11.34 -11.52 -27.80
CA VAL A 188 11.23 -12.80 -27.06
C VAL A 188 12.62 -13.31 -26.70
N ALA A 189 12.78 -13.79 -25.46
CA ALA A 189 14.02 -14.44 -25.03
C ALA A 189 14.35 -15.64 -25.94
N ARG A 190 15.59 -15.73 -26.39
CA ARG A 190 16.09 -16.84 -27.23
C ARG A 190 17.01 -17.79 -26.49
N ALA A 191 16.85 -17.84 -25.16
CA ALA A 191 17.56 -18.74 -24.27
C ALA A 191 16.71 -19.01 -23.03
N PRO A 192 16.91 -20.14 -22.33
CA PRO A 192 16.28 -20.38 -21.04
C PRO A 192 16.66 -19.29 -20.04
N TYR A 193 15.66 -18.71 -19.35
CA TYR A 193 15.85 -17.68 -18.33
C TYR A 193 15.24 -18.06 -16.97
N LEU A 194 14.69 -19.26 -16.88
CA LEU A 194 14.21 -19.87 -15.65
C LEU A 194 15.11 -21.04 -15.26
N ALA A 195 15.07 -21.44 -14.00
CA ALA A 195 15.72 -22.65 -13.53
C ALA A 195 15.23 -23.88 -14.32
N PRO A 196 16.09 -24.86 -14.61
CA PRO A 196 15.76 -25.97 -15.53
C PRO A 196 14.52 -26.78 -15.13
N ASP A 197 14.29 -26.98 -13.84
CA ASP A 197 13.14 -27.66 -13.28
C ASP A 197 11.82 -26.89 -13.56
N ILE A 198 11.83 -25.59 -13.41
CA ILE A 198 10.68 -24.73 -13.74
C ILE A 198 10.50 -24.62 -15.25
N TRP A 199 11.60 -24.39 -15.99
CA TRP A 199 11.58 -24.30 -17.44
C TRP A 199 10.93 -25.50 -18.09
N SER A 200 11.21 -26.69 -17.62
CA SER A 200 10.66 -27.94 -18.16
C SER A 200 9.15 -28.11 -17.97
N LEU A 201 8.53 -27.37 -17.05
CA LEU A 201 7.08 -27.43 -16.81
C LEU A 201 6.25 -26.73 -17.89
N PHE A 202 6.86 -25.85 -18.67
CA PHE A 202 6.15 -25.12 -19.73
C PHE A 202 6.07 -25.95 -21.01
N PRO A 203 4.91 -25.94 -21.71
CA PRO A 203 4.78 -26.56 -23.02
C PRO A 203 5.73 -25.93 -24.03
N ASP A 204 6.02 -26.69 -25.08
CA ASP A 204 6.93 -26.28 -26.13
C ASP A 204 6.27 -25.44 -27.22
N ARG A 205 4.92 -25.40 -27.27
CA ARG A 205 4.14 -24.74 -28.32
C ARG A 205 2.88 -24.09 -27.73
N LEU A 206 2.35 -23.15 -28.50
CA LEU A 206 1.00 -22.65 -28.33
C LEU A 206 0.06 -23.48 -29.23
N ASP A 207 -1.19 -23.62 -28.80
CA ASP A 207 -2.28 -24.20 -29.58
C ASP A 207 -2.85 -23.18 -30.59
N ASP A 208 -3.88 -23.59 -31.33
CA ASP A 208 -4.53 -22.74 -32.37
C ASP A 208 -5.24 -21.51 -31.75
N ASP A 209 -5.59 -21.54 -30.47
CA ASP A 209 -6.15 -20.41 -29.70
C ASP A 209 -5.06 -19.48 -29.16
N GLY A 210 -3.79 -19.74 -29.37
CA GLY A 210 -2.65 -18.98 -28.87
C GLY A 210 -2.37 -19.19 -27.39
N LYS A 211 -2.84 -20.29 -26.79
CA LYS A 211 -2.56 -20.70 -25.41
C LYS A 211 -1.49 -21.80 -25.39
N PRO A 212 -0.76 -21.97 -24.27
CA PRO A 212 0.17 -23.08 -24.14
C PRO A 212 -0.53 -24.44 -24.32
N GLU A 213 0.05 -25.29 -25.14
CA GLU A 213 -0.51 -26.61 -25.47
C GLU A 213 -0.85 -27.40 -24.21
N GLY A 214 -2.05 -27.97 -24.16
CA GLY A 214 -2.56 -28.74 -23.01
C GLY A 214 -3.10 -27.91 -21.86
N TRP A 215 -3.11 -26.58 -21.94
CA TRP A 215 -3.78 -25.74 -20.94
C TRP A 215 -5.27 -25.61 -21.25
N GLY A 216 -6.11 -26.10 -20.33
CA GLY A 216 -7.55 -26.05 -20.49
C GLY A 216 -8.17 -24.72 -20.06
N SER A 217 -9.35 -24.41 -20.63
CA SER A 217 -10.21 -23.35 -20.10
C SER A 217 -11.24 -23.96 -19.15
N VAL A 218 -11.28 -23.48 -17.90
CA VAL A 218 -12.12 -24.02 -16.82
C VAL A 218 -12.97 -22.90 -16.23
N PHE A 219 -14.20 -23.19 -15.85
CA PHE A 219 -15.04 -22.24 -15.13
C PHE A 219 -14.55 -22.08 -13.68
N LEU A 220 -14.54 -20.84 -13.16
CA LEU A 220 -14.18 -20.56 -11.76
C LEU A 220 -15.10 -21.30 -10.79
N GLY A 221 -16.36 -21.54 -11.17
CA GLY A 221 -17.28 -22.35 -10.37
C GLY A 221 -16.79 -23.75 -10.07
N ASP A 222 -16.08 -24.38 -11.02
CA ASP A 222 -15.54 -25.73 -10.91
C ASP A 222 -14.24 -25.79 -10.08
N LEU A 223 -13.57 -24.65 -9.97
CA LEU A 223 -12.32 -24.48 -9.21
C LEU A 223 -12.54 -24.04 -7.76
N ALA A 224 -13.77 -23.73 -7.40
CA ALA A 224 -14.13 -23.23 -6.08
C ALA A 224 -14.69 -24.32 -5.16
N GLU A 225 -14.20 -24.37 -3.94
CA GLU A 225 -14.87 -25.07 -2.84
C GLU A 225 -16.15 -24.35 -2.45
N GLN A 226 -16.08 -22.99 -2.37
CA GLN A 226 -17.20 -22.16 -1.98
C GLN A 226 -17.10 -20.78 -2.63
N ILE A 227 -18.25 -20.26 -3.09
CA ILE A 227 -18.44 -18.86 -3.45
C ILE A 227 -19.69 -18.37 -2.73
N ALA A 228 -19.56 -17.33 -1.90
CA ALA A 228 -20.68 -16.79 -1.15
C ALA A 228 -20.58 -15.28 -0.95
N MET A 229 -21.74 -14.67 -0.67
CA MET A 229 -21.90 -13.25 -0.46
C MET A 229 -21.68 -12.87 1.00
N GLY A 230 -21.32 -11.62 1.23
CA GLY A 230 -21.54 -10.96 2.52
C GLY A 230 -23.03 -10.93 2.90
N PRO A 231 -23.35 -10.63 4.15
CA PRO A 231 -24.72 -10.67 4.66
C PRO A 231 -25.58 -9.59 4.00
N PHE A 232 -26.88 -9.89 3.83
CA PHE A 232 -27.82 -8.95 3.23
C PHE A 232 -28.37 -7.92 4.24
N GLY A 233 -28.59 -6.70 3.77
CA GLY A 233 -29.42 -5.68 4.39
C GLY A 233 -29.05 -5.37 5.84
N SER A 234 -30.00 -5.57 6.73
CA SER A 234 -29.94 -5.19 8.15
C SER A 234 -29.15 -6.13 9.06
N ASN A 235 -28.50 -7.16 8.51
CA ASN A 235 -27.79 -8.16 9.33
C ASN A 235 -26.50 -7.62 9.98
N ILE A 236 -25.88 -6.58 9.42
CA ILE A 236 -24.78 -5.84 10.05
C ILE A 236 -25.15 -4.35 10.06
N LYS A 237 -25.40 -3.82 11.25
CA LYS A 237 -25.70 -2.40 11.51
C LYS A 237 -24.72 -1.84 12.51
N VAL A 238 -24.64 -0.51 12.58
CA VAL A 238 -23.75 0.18 13.53
C VAL A 238 -24.04 -0.25 14.98
N GLU A 239 -25.30 -0.50 15.32
CA GLU A 239 -25.72 -0.94 16.65
C GLU A 239 -25.25 -2.36 17.01
N THR A 240 -24.79 -3.14 16.01
CA THR A 240 -24.23 -4.48 16.24
C THR A 240 -22.72 -4.49 16.43
N PHE A 241 -22.09 -3.32 16.33
CA PHE A 241 -20.65 -3.22 16.51
C PHE A 241 -20.27 -3.30 17.98
N VAL A 242 -19.17 -3.98 18.23
CA VAL A 242 -18.55 -4.17 19.55
C VAL A 242 -17.09 -3.72 19.52
N GLU A 243 -16.51 -3.47 20.69
CA GLU A 243 -15.10 -3.02 20.79
C GLU A 243 -14.11 -4.10 20.34
N SER A 244 -14.45 -5.38 20.56
CA SER A 244 -13.62 -6.52 20.20
C SER A 244 -14.48 -7.73 19.81
N GLY A 245 -13.98 -8.59 18.93
CA GLY A 245 -14.70 -9.76 18.44
C GLY A 245 -14.20 -10.23 17.08
N VAL A 246 -15.12 -10.59 16.18
CA VAL A 246 -14.81 -10.98 14.81
C VAL A 246 -14.76 -9.73 13.92
N PRO A 247 -13.61 -9.44 13.25
CA PRO A 247 -13.45 -8.24 12.44
C PRO A 247 -14.26 -8.30 11.14
N ILE A 248 -14.77 -7.13 10.72
CA ILE A 248 -15.59 -6.98 9.51
C ILE A 248 -14.71 -6.46 8.37
N ILE A 249 -14.61 -7.23 7.28
CA ILE A 249 -13.96 -6.80 6.05
C ILE A 249 -14.93 -5.93 5.24
N SER A 250 -14.47 -4.74 4.88
CA SER A 250 -15.16 -3.80 3.99
C SER A 250 -14.28 -3.42 2.80
N GLY A 251 -14.79 -2.69 1.82
CA GLY A 251 -14.03 -2.27 0.64
C GLY A 251 -12.78 -1.44 0.96
N SER A 252 -12.70 -0.79 2.12
CA SER A 252 -11.51 -0.05 2.55
C SER A 252 -10.29 -0.94 2.83
N HIS A 253 -10.52 -2.23 3.11
CA HIS A 253 -9.47 -3.22 3.37
C HIS A 253 -8.97 -3.92 2.09
N LEU A 254 -9.63 -3.69 0.94
CA LEU A 254 -9.35 -4.38 -0.34
C LEU A 254 -8.63 -3.48 -1.35
N ARG A 255 -7.66 -2.68 -0.90
CA ARG A 255 -6.96 -1.70 -1.76
C ARG A 255 -5.87 -2.29 -2.64
N GLY A 256 -5.41 -3.49 -2.35
CA GLY A 256 -4.33 -4.19 -3.06
C GLY A 256 -4.59 -5.68 -3.15
N MET A 257 -3.61 -6.45 -3.62
CA MET A 257 -3.71 -7.92 -3.68
C MET A 257 -3.87 -8.58 -2.32
N ARG A 258 -3.39 -7.93 -1.27
CA ARG A 258 -3.46 -8.42 0.10
C ARG A 258 -4.47 -7.60 0.89
N LEU A 259 -5.18 -8.27 1.78
CA LEU A 259 -6.05 -7.61 2.75
C LEU A 259 -5.24 -6.63 3.61
N ASP A 260 -5.71 -5.38 3.72
CA ASP A 260 -5.18 -4.41 4.69
C ASP A 260 -5.80 -4.71 6.06
N ASP A 261 -4.97 -5.21 6.96
CA ASP A 261 -5.40 -5.79 8.25
C ASP A 261 -5.50 -4.76 9.38
N ARG A 262 -6.06 -3.58 9.07
CA ARG A 262 -6.15 -2.42 9.98
C ARG A 262 -7.53 -1.76 9.97
N GLY A 263 -7.90 -1.14 11.10
CA GLY A 263 -9.08 -0.26 11.15
C GLY A 263 -10.41 -0.98 11.05
N TYR A 264 -10.54 -2.15 11.68
CA TYR A 264 -11.78 -2.94 11.67
C TYR A 264 -12.83 -2.42 12.65
N ASN A 265 -14.09 -2.51 12.25
CA ASN A 265 -15.20 -2.68 13.17
C ASN A 265 -15.36 -4.17 13.48
N PHE A 266 -15.92 -4.49 14.63
CA PHE A 266 -16.08 -5.87 15.09
C PHE A 266 -17.55 -6.18 15.36
N VAL A 267 -17.91 -7.47 15.23
CA VAL A 267 -19.17 -8.03 15.75
C VAL A 267 -18.88 -9.11 16.77
N SER A 268 -19.86 -9.43 17.62
CA SER A 268 -19.68 -10.52 18.57
C SER A 268 -19.52 -11.87 17.88
N THR A 269 -18.91 -12.84 18.56
CA THR A 269 -18.74 -14.21 18.05
C THR A 269 -20.07 -14.85 17.71
N GLU A 270 -21.09 -14.70 18.57
CA GLU A 270 -22.45 -15.23 18.37
C GLU A 270 -23.10 -14.58 17.13
N HIS A 271 -22.84 -13.28 16.88
CA HIS A 271 -23.35 -12.62 15.68
C HIS A 271 -22.68 -13.19 14.42
N ALA A 272 -21.36 -13.37 14.45
CA ALA A 272 -20.61 -13.97 13.35
C ALA A 272 -21.04 -15.43 13.09
N ASP A 273 -21.37 -16.20 14.13
CA ASP A 273 -21.85 -17.59 14.00
C ASP A 273 -23.20 -17.67 13.28
N ARG A 274 -24.11 -16.74 13.58
CA ARG A 274 -25.41 -16.62 12.86
C ARG A 274 -25.22 -16.32 11.37
N LEU A 275 -24.14 -15.63 11.01
CA LEU A 275 -23.81 -15.26 9.63
C LEU A 275 -22.74 -16.20 9.02
N SER A 276 -22.84 -17.50 9.30
CA SER A 276 -21.83 -18.52 8.96
C SER A 276 -21.36 -18.51 7.50
N ARG A 277 -22.28 -18.23 6.55
CA ARG A 277 -21.98 -18.18 5.10
C ARG A 277 -21.09 -16.99 4.69
N SER A 278 -21.05 -15.95 5.50
CA SER A 278 -20.27 -14.73 5.25
C SER A 278 -18.95 -14.72 5.99
N ASN A 279 -18.63 -15.81 6.68
CA ASN A 279 -17.36 -15.97 7.37
C ASN A 279 -16.26 -16.41 6.41
N VAL A 280 -15.13 -15.72 6.49
CA VAL A 280 -13.96 -15.95 5.65
C VAL A 280 -12.72 -16.17 6.50
N LYS A 281 -11.74 -16.81 5.94
CA LYS A 281 -10.48 -17.21 6.59
C LYS A 281 -9.27 -17.02 5.67
N ARG A 282 -8.09 -17.25 6.20
CA ARG A 282 -6.85 -17.20 5.42
C ARG A 282 -6.95 -18.06 4.16
N GLY A 283 -6.46 -17.52 3.05
CA GLY A 283 -6.53 -18.11 1.72
C GLY A 283 -7.80 -17.82 0.93
N ASP A 284 -8.85 -17.25 1.53
CA ASP A 284 -10.03 -16.82 0.77
C ASP A 284 -9.70 -15.58 -0.05
N VAL A 285 -10.18 -15.53 -1.30
CA VAL A 285 -10.09 -14.37 -2.18
C VAL A 285 -11.39 -13.59 -2.10
N ILE A 286 -11.29 -12.31 -1.76
CA ILE A 286 -12.42 -11.42 -1.51
C ILE A 286 -12.55 -10.40 -2.61
N PHE A 287 -13.76 -10.12 -3.03
CA PHE A 287 -14.12 -9.19 -4.10
C PHE A 287 -15.13 -8.15 -3.61
N THR A 288 -15.11 -6.97 -4.22
CA THR A 288 -16.15 -5.95 -4.02
C THR A 288 -17.11 -5.96 -5.19
N HIS A 289 -18.41 -6.15 -4.92
CA HIS A 289 -19.45 -6.15 -5.94
C HIS A 289 -20.27 -4.87 -6.02
N ALA A 290 -20.15 -3.96 -5.06
CA ALA A 290 -20.87 -2.68 -5.07
C ALA A 290 -20.01 -1.54 -4.48
N GLY A 291 -20.09 -0.37 -5.08
CA GLY A 291 -19.24 0.79 -4.76
C GLY A 291 -17.94 0.76 -5.53
N SER A 292 -16.82 0.56 -4.86
CA SER A 292 -15.50 0.42 -5.50
C SER A 292 -15.34 -0.99 -6.12
N ILE A 293 -16.10 -1.28 -7.17
CA ILE A 293 -16.05 -2.58 -7.86
C ILE A 293 -14.70 -2.84 -8.52
N GLY A 294 -14.40 -4.11 -8.78
CA GLY A 294 -13.11 -4.52 -9.37
C GLY A 294 -12.01 -4.83 -8.36
N GLN A 295 -12.22 -4.53 -7.07
CA GLN A 295 -11.26 -4.91 -6.03
C GLN A 295 -11.25 -6.42 -5.84
N ALA A 296 -10.04 -6.99 -5.76
CA ALA A 296 -9.79 -8.38 -5.44
C ALA A 296 -8.60 -8.48 -4.47
N SER A 297 -8.76 -9.15 -3.34
CA SER A 297 -7.70 -9.30 -2.33
C SER A 297 -7.73 -10.67 -1.70
N ILE A 298 -6.57 -11.24 -1.40
CA ILE A 298 -6.45 -12.48 -0.62
C ILE A 298 -6.29 -12.15 0.86
N ILE A 299 -6.89 -12.96 1.73
CA ILE A 299 -6.54 -12.97 3.16
C ILE A 299 -5.23 -13.73 3.31
N PRO A 300 -4.10 -13.06 3.63
CA PRO A 300 -2.80 -13.70 3.67
C PRO A 300 -2.64 -14.61 4.89
N ASP A 301 -1.68 -15.55 4.82
CA ASP A 301 -1.35 -16.45 5.94
C ASP A 301 -0.85 -15.66 7.18
N THR A 302 -0.32 -14.45 6.98
CA THR A 302 0.16 -13.54 8.03
C THR A 302 -0.92 -12.64 8.63
N SER A 303 -2.19 -12.80 8.24
CA SER A 303 -3.31 -12.01 8.77
C SER A 303 -3.43 -12.14 10.29
N LYS A 304 -3.81 -11.02 10.92
CA LYS A 304 -3.89 -10.89 12.38
C LYS A 304 -4.92 -11.83 13.01
N TYR A 305 -6.03 -12.08 12.31
CA TYR A 305 -7.13 -12.90 12.82
C TYR A 305 -7.28 -14.18 12.00
N ASP A 306 -7.79 -15.24 12.62
CA ASP A 306 -8.06 -16.53 11.96
C ASP A 306 -9.40 -16.53 11.23
N ARG A 307 -10.31 -15.63 11.64
CA ARG A 307 -11.67 -15.53 11.16
C ARG A 307 -12.06 -14.08 10.97
N TYR A 308 -12.76 -13.81 9.88
CA TYR A 308 -13.34 -12.52 9.54
C TYR A 308 -14.78 -12.72 9.08
N ILE A 309 -15.54 -11.63 9.05
CA ILE A 309 -16.85 -11.59 8.41
C ILE A 309 -16.87 -10.55 7.30
N LEU A 310 -17.51 -10.85 6.19
CA LEU A 310 -17.67 -9.89 5.10
C LEU A 310 -18.75 -8.85 5.42
N SER A 311 -18.56 -7.63 4.97
CA SER A 311 -19.65 -6.66 4.90
C SER A 311 -20.56 -6.96 3.70
N GLN A 312 -21.72 -6.29 3.63
CA GLN A 312 -22.75 -6.55 2.62
C GLN A 312 -22.33 -6.28 1.16
N ARG A 313 -21.24 -5.55 0.92
CA ARG A 313 -20.76 -5.19 -0.43
C ARG A 313 -19.66 -6.10 -0.97
N GLN A 314 -19.27 -7.09 -0.19
CA GLN A 314 -18.25 -8.06 -0.56
C GLN A 314 -18.83 -9.44 -0.83
N PHE A 315 -18.10 -10.22 -1.59
CA PHE A 315 -18.27 -11.64 -1.76
C PHE A 315 -16.89 -12.31 -1.82
N TYR A 316 -16.84 -13.62 -1.73
CA TYR A 316 -15.57 -14.34 -1.73
C TYR A 316 -15.61 -15.62 -2.54
N MET A 317 -14.44 -16.05 -2.93
CA MET A 317 -14.16 -17.37 -3.48
C MET A 317 -13.15 -18.07 -2.57
N ARG A 318 -13.54 -19.24 -2.08
CA ARG A 318 -12.64 -20.21 -1.48
C ARG A 318 -12.24 -21.20 -2.54
N CYS A 319 -10.94 -21.27 -2.83
CA CYS A 319 -10.42 -22.15 -3.85
C CYS A 319 -10.39 -23.60 -3.39
N ASN A 320 -10.69 -24.53 -4.30
CA ASN A 320 -10.32 -25.93 -4.11
C ASN A 320 -8.81 -26.07 -4.33
N LEU A 321 -8.05 -26.18 -3.23
CA LEU A 321 -6.58 -26.24 -3.26
C LEU A 321 -6.02 -27.45 -4.01
N GLY A 322 -6.86 -28.46 -4.25
CA GLY A 322 -6.51 -29.59 -5.12
C GLY A 322 -6.44 -29.23 -6.61
N LEU A 323 -7.11 -28.13 -7.01
CA LEU A 323 -7.29 -27.72 -8.41
C LEU A 323 -6.61 -26.40 -8.74
N ILE A 324 -6.68 -25.41 -7.87
CA ILE A 324 -6.18 -24.06 -8.15
C ILE A 324 -5.61 -23.39 -6.89
N SER A 325 -4.60 -22.52 -7.08
CA SER A 325 -4.05 -21.70 -6.01
C SER A 325 -4.83 -20.39 -5.85
N PRO A 326 -5.14 -19.94 -4.60
CA PRO A 326 -5.66 -18.61 -4.35
C PRO A 326 -4.73 -17.49 -4.86
N MET A 327 -3.41 -17.71 -4.84
CA MET A 327 -2.43 -16.78 -5.40
C MET A 327 -2.63 -16.59 -6.92
N TYR A 328 -2.88 -17.67 -7.65
CA TYR A 328 -3.20 -17.58 -9.08
C TYR A 328 -4.46 -16.73 -9.30
N ILE A 329 -5.52 -17.00 -8.55
CA ILE A 329 -6.80 -16.29 -8.68
C ILE A 329 -6.66 -14.80 -8.39
N VAL A 330 -6.02 -14.41 -7.29
CA VAL A 330 -5.87 -12.99 -6.97
C VAL A 330 -5.01 -12.28 -8.01
N HIS A 331 -3.92 -12.89 -8.46
CA HIS A 331 -3.08 -12.31 -9.52
C HIS A 331 -3.82 -12.20 -10.86
N PHE A 332 -4.60 -13.21 -11.25
CA PHE A 332 -5.42 -13.16 -12.45
C PHE A 332 -6.36 -11.94 -12.43
N PHE A 333 -7.08 -11.71 -11.34
CA PHE A 333 -7.99 -10.57 -11.22
C PHE A 333 -7.28 -9.20 -11.11
N HIS A 334 -5.96 -9.18 -10.98
CA HIS A 334 -5.14 -7.97 -11.12
C HIS A 334 -4.52 -7.78 -12.51
N THR A 335 -4.82 -8.65 -13.47
CA THR A 335 -4.50 -8.45 -14.90
C THR A 335 -5.61 -7.66 -15.60
N SER A 336 -5.32 -7.11 -16.80
CA SER A 336 -6.33 -6.45 -17.64
C SER A 336 -7.44 -7.42 -18.06
N GLU A 337 -7.10 -8.67 -18.40
CA GLU A 337 -8.05 -9.72 -18.76
C GLU A 337 -8.97 -10.05 -17.57
N GLY A 338 -8.40 -10.28 -16.37
CA GLY A 338 -9.16 -10.58 -15.18
C GLY A 338 -10.08 -9.43 -14.74
N GLN A 339 -9.61 -8.19 -14.85
CA GLN A 339 -10.44 -7.00 -14.57
C GLN A 339 -11.57 -6.87 -15.60
N HIS A 340 -11.28 -7.07 -16.87
CA HIS A 340 -12.30 -7.07 -17.92
C HIS A 340 -13.35 -8.15 -17.64
N ALA A 341 -12.93 -9.38 -17.35
CA ALA A 341 -13.82 -10.48 -17.03
C ALA A 341 -14.67 -10.20 -15.78
N LEU A 342 -14.07 -9.63 -14.71
CA LEU A 342 -14.80 -9.32 -13.47
C LEU A 342 -15.86 -8.24 -13.68
N LEU A 343 -15.55 -7.23 -14.49
CA LEU A 343 -16.40 -6.05 -14.68
C LEU A 343 -17.35 -6.12 -15.87
N ALA A 344 -17.28 -7.16 -16.72
CA ALA A 344 -18.09 -7.28 -17.92
C ALA A 344 -19.62 -7.34 -17.63
N ASN A 345 -20.02 -7.71 -16.41
CA ASN A 345 -21.42 -7.70 -15.94
C ASN A 345 -21.70 -6.56 -14.95
N ALA A 346 -20.91 -5.48 -14.99
CA ALA A 346 -21.07 -4.34 -14.11
C ALA A 346 -22.05 -3.31 -14.68
N SER A 347 -22.90 -2.76 -13.82
CA SER A 347 -23.72 -1.58 -14.11
C SER A 347 -23.04 -0.33 -13.54
N GLN A 348 -23.01 0.74 -14.34
CA GLN A 348 -22.52 2.07 -13.94
C GLN A 348 -23.66 3.03 -13.58
N VAL A 349 -24.93 2.57 -13.65
CA VAL A 349 -26.08 3.40 -13.32
C VAL A 349 -26.28 3.45 -11.81
N GLY A 350 -26.20 4.63 -11.23
CA GLY A 350 -26.27 4.82 -9.77
C GLY A 350 -24.98 4.38 -9.06
N VAL A 351 -25.09 3.56 -8.03
CA VAL A 351 -23.93 2.96 -7.37
C VAL A 351 -23.36 1.85 -8.26
N PRO A 352 -22.12 1.94 -8.74
CA PRO A 352 -21.52 0.89 -9.54
C PRO A 352 -21.66 -0.48 -8.88
N SER A 353 -22.14 -1.49 -9.62
CA SER A 353 -22.36 -2.81 -9.05
C SER A 353 -22.30 -3.94 -10.09
N ILE A 354 -21.85 -5.11 -9.65
CA ILE A 354 -21.84 -6.36 -10.43
C ILE A 354 -23.15 -7.09 -10.14
N ALA A 355 -23.93 -7.36 -11.19
CA ALA A 355 -25.20 -8.06 -11.05
C ALA A 355 -24.99 -9.56 -10.73
N ARG A 356 -25.69 -10.08 -9.71
CA ARG A 356 -25.62 -11.48 -9.24
C ARG A 356 -24.18 -11.99 -9.10
N PRO A 357 -23.31 -11.31 -8.32
CA PRO A 357 -21.86 -11.50 -8.40
C PRO A 357 -21.40 -12.94 -8.11
N ALA A 358 -22.01 -13.63 -7.16
CA ALA A 358 -21.65 -15.01 -6.84
C ALA A 358 -22.03 -16.01 -7.97
N THR A 359 -23.10 -15.75 -8.71
CA THR A 359 -23.48 -16.54 -9.88
C THR A 359 -22.60 -16.18 -11.08
N TYR A 360 -22.37 -14.87 -11.26
CA TYR A 360 -21.59 -14.37 -12.38
C TYR A 360 -20.13 -14.86 -12.33
N ILE A 361 -19.45 -14.74 -11.18
CA ILE A 361 -18.06 -15.17 -11.08
C ILE A 361 -17.89 -16.68 -11.37
N ARG A 362 -18.88 -17.51 -11.06
CA ARG A 362 -18.86 -18.95 -11.39
C ARG A 362 -18.79 -19.20 -12.90
N SER A 363 -19.36 -18.31 -13.72
CA SER A 363 -19.41 -18.45 -15.18
C SER A 363 -18.16 -17.88 -15.90
N ILE A 364 -17.26 -17.23 -15.17
CA ILE A 364 -16.00 -16.75 -15.76
C ILE A 364 -15.11 -17.95 -16.07
N LYS A 365 -14.63 -18.02 -17.30
CA LYS A 365 -13.63 -19.01 -17.75
C LYS A 365 -12.23 -18.43 -17.58
N ILE A 366 -11.33 -19.23 -17.07
CA ILE A 366 -9.91 -18.89 -16.99
C ILE A 366 -9.06 -19.98 -17.63
N CYS A 367 -7.89 -19.60 -18.13
CA CYS A 367 -6.87 -20.55 -18.54
C CYS A 367 -6.31 -21.23 -17.27
N CYS A 368 -6.32 -22.55 -17.23
CA CYS A 368 -5.86 -23.31 -16.05
C CYS A 368 -4.56 -24.06 -16.40
N PRO A 369 -3.41 -23.60 -15.87
CA PRO A 369 -2.13 -24.28 -16.07
C PRO A 369 -2.06 -25.63 -15.34
N PRO A 370 -1.12 -26.54 -15.71
CA PRO A 370 -0.87 -27.75 -14.97
C PRO A 370 -0.54 -27.50 -13.49
N LYS A 371 -0.97 -28.40 -12.61
CA LYS A 371 -0.83 -28.25 -11.15
C LYS A 371 0.62 -28.01 -10.70
N MET A 372 1.60 -28.64 -11.34
CA MET A 372 3.02 -28.46 -10.98
C MET A 372 3.46 -27.00 -11.22
N LEU A 373 3.01 -26.39 -12.33
CA LEU A 373 3.32 -25.00 -12.64
C LEU A 373 2.61 -24.03 -11.69
N LEU A 374 1.35 -24.31 -11.36
CA LEU A 374 0.63 -23.55 -10.33
C LEU A 374 1.35 -23.61 -8.98
N SER A 375 1.87 -24.80 -8.59
CA SER A 375 2.62 -24.96 -7.34
C SER A 375 3.96 -24.23 -7.36
N ALA A 376 4.67 -24.23 -8.48
CA ALA A 376 5.92 -23.47 -8.65
C ALA A 376 5.68 -21.97 -8.50
N PHE A 377 4.67 -21.44 -9.18
CA PHE A 377 4.27 -20.05 -9.04
C PHE A 377 3.83 -19.72 -7.61
N ASP A 378 2.98 -20.55 -7.00
CA ASP A 378 2.48 -20.36 -5.64
C ASP A 378 3.64 -20.25 -4.64
N THR A 379 4.66 -21.10 -4.78
CA THR A 379 5.85 -21.06 -3.93
C THR A 379 6.57 -19.71 -4.02
N ILE A 380 6.82 -19.23 -5.24
CA ILE A 380 7.50 -17.95 -5.47
C ILE A 380 6.63 -16.78 -4.96
N ALA A 381 5.37 -16.74 -5.38
CA ALA A 381 4.45 -15.66 -5.02
C ALA A 381 4.25 -15.57 -3.50
N ARG A 382 4.07 -16.72 -2.81
CA ARG A 382 3.95 -16.74 -1.33
C ARG A 382 5.20 -16.22 -0.65
N CYS A 383 6.40 -16.56 -1.11
CA CYS A 383 7.64 -16.03 -0.53
C CYS A 383 7.71 -14.50 -0.65
N LEU A 384 7.38 -13.94 -1.82
CA LEU A 384 7.35 -12.50 -2.05
C LEU A 384 6.29 -11.81 -1.17
N HIS A 385 5.09 -12.36 -1.12
CA HIS A 385 4.01 -11.84 -0.29
C HIS A 385 4.29 -12.00 1.22
N LEU A 386 4.92 -13.08 1.65
CA LEU A 386 5.33 -13.28 3.05
C LEU A 386 6.33 -12.19 3.47
N LYS A 387 7.37 -11.97 2.66
CA LYS A 387 8.36 -10.91 2.94
C LYS A 387 7.70 -9.53 3.02
N ALA A 388 6.80 -9.21 2.08
CA ALA A 388 6.04 -7.97 2.13
C ALA A 388 5.19 -7.84 3.42
N GLY A 389 4.60 -8.95 3.87
CA GLY A 389 3.83 -8.98 5.13
C GLY A 389 4.69 -8.77 6.37
N LEU A 390 5.90 -9.34 6.41
CA LEU A 390 6.86 -9.12 7.49
C LEU A 390 7.32 -7.67 7.54
N ASN A 391 7.61 -7.06 6.38
CA ASN A 391 7.96 -5.65 6.29
C ASN A 391 6.82 -4.73 6.80
N LEU A 392 5.55 -5.05 6.51
CA LEU A 392 4.41 -4.30 7.04
C LEU A 392 4.29 -4.40 8.57
N LYS A 393 4.53 -5.60 9.12
CA LYS A 393 4.55 -5.81 10.58
C LYS A 393 5.71 -5.04 11.22
N GLU A 394 6.89 -5.12 10.66
CA GLU A 394 8.06 -4.35 11.10
C GLU A 394 7.77 -2.84 11.07
N ASN A 395 7.20 -2.32 9.99
CA ASN A 395 6.81 -0.91 9.90
C ASN A 395 5.82 -0.48 10.98
N SER A 396 4.89 -1.35 11.37
CA SER A 396 3.98 -1.07 12.48
C SER A 396 4.72 -0.89 13.81
N THR A 397 5.72 -1.74 14.09
CA THR A 397 6.56 -1.65 15.28
C THR A 397 7.43 -0.40 15.23
N LEU A 398 8.12 -0.15 14.12
CA LEU A 398 8.97 1.03 13.92
C LEU A 398 8.19 2.34 14.09
N THR A 399 6.98 2.40 13.53
CA THR A 399 6.08 3.56 13.67
C THR A 399 5.69 3.78 15.13
N ALA A 400 5.27 2.72 15.82
CA ALA A 400 4.91 2.81 17.24
C ALA A 400 6.11 3.26 18.12
N THR A 401 7.31 2.76 17.83
CA THR A 401 8.55 3.14 18.52
C THR A 401 8.89 4.60 18.25
N ARG A 402 8.83 5.05 16.99
CA ARG A 402 9.05 6.45 16.63
C ARG A 402 8.06 7.38 17.35
N ASP A 403 6.78 7.06 17.29
CA ASP A 403 5.72 7.88 17.89
C ASP A 403 5.81 7.94 19.42
N PHE A 404 6.34 6.89 20.06
CA PHE A 404 6.66 6.87 21.48
C PHE A 404 7.90 7.71 21.82
N LEU A 405 8.95 7.63 21.01
CA LEU A 405 10.22 8.32 21.25
C LEU A 405 10.15 9.81 20.90
N LEU A 406 9.41 10.18 19.86
CA LEU A 406 9.35 11.56 19.36
C LEU A 406 9.04 12.59 20.45
N PRO A 407 7.92 12.53 21.21
CA PRO A 407 7.64 13.53 22.22
C PRO A 407 8.69 13.54 23.35
N LYS A 408 9.25 12.41 23.71
CA LYS A 408 10.22 12.27 24.79
C LYS A 408 11.62 12.82 24.45
N LEU A 409 12.05 12.62 23.21
CA LEU A 409 13.29 13.20 22.71
C LEU A 409 13.15 14.71 22.50
N MET A 410 12.01 15.15 21.96
CA MET A 410 11.75 16.57 21.69
C MET A 410 11.49 17.42 22.95
N SER A 411 11.18 16.80 24.08
CA SER A 411 11.05 17.45 25.39
C SER A 411 12.29 17.28 26.28
N GLY A 412 13.29 16.50 25.85
CA GLY A 412 14.44 16.15 26.68
C GLY A 412 14.12 15.19 27.86
N GLU A 413 12.91 14.58 27.87
CA GLU A 413 12.51 13.58 28.89
C GLU A 413 13.41 12.34 28.85
N ILE A 414 13.81 11.90 27.65
CA ILE A 414 14.71 10.77 27.44
C ILE A 414 15.98 11.25 26.72
N ARG A 415 17.13 10.71 27.11
CA ARG A 415 18.40 10.99 26.42
C ARG A 415 18.53 10.17 25.14
N VAL A 416 19.21 10.72 24.16
CA VAL A 416 19.46 10.03 22.86
C VAL A 416 20.03 8.64 23.07
N ARG A 417 21.05 8.47 23.93
CA ARG A 417 21.67 7.17 24.24
C ARG A 417 20.71 6.11 24.76
N ASP A 418 19.67 6.52 25.50
CA ASP A 418 18.68 5.58 26.02
C ASP A 418 17.61 5.25 24.93
N ALA A 419 17.31 6.19 24.07
CA ALA A 419 16.47 5.97 22.89
C ALA A 419 17.14 5.01 21.90
N GLU A 420 18.47 5.12 21.67
CA GLU A 420 19.23 4.19 20.82
C GLU A 420 19.08 2.74 21.27
N LYS A 421 19.19 2.46 22.58
CA LYS A 421 19.00 1.10 23.12
C LYS A 421 17.59 0.56 22.87
N LEU A 422 16.57 1.43 22.91
CA LEU A 422 15.20 1.01 22.61
C LEU A 422 15.01 0.71 21.11
N VAL A 423 15.67 1.47 20.25
CA VAL A 423 15.64 1.20 18.79
C VAL A 423 16.38 -0.09 18.46
N GLU A 424 17.57 -0.33 19.04
CA GLU A 424 18.31 -1.58 18.86
C GLU A 424 17.52 -2.83 19.27
N ALA A 425 16.65 -2.70 20.27
CA ALA A 425 15.83 -3.81 20.74
C ALA A 425 14.66 -4.17 19.80
N VAL A 426 14.32 -3.30 18.83
CA VAL A 426 13.18 -3.49 17.91
C VAL A 426 13.60 -3.55 16.43
N ALA A 427 14.85 -3.23 16.11
CA ALA A 427 15.43 -3.34 14.78
C ALA A 427 16.02 -4.74 14.54
#